data_f49f9d7fa1a5d4cbd70dfac2d3767bbe
#
_entry.id   f49f9d7fa1a5d4cbd70dfac2d3767bbe
#
_cell.length_a   1.000
_cell.length_b   1.000
_cell.length_c   1.000
_cell.angle_alpha   90.00
_cell.angle_beta   90.00
_cell.angle_gamma   90.00
#
_symmetry.space_group_name_H-M   'P 1'
#
loop_
_entity.id
_entity.type
_entity.pdbx_description
1 polymer ?
#
loop_
_entity_poly.entity_id
_entity_poly.type
_entity_poly.pdbx_seq_one_letter_code
_entity_poly.pdbx_strand_id
1 'polypeptide(L)'
;YLGAFLKDTDTIIGYAIYNLFDDWIEYSVVKTDPEYLNTQVNAALAYFGVERYMRPGIKYIHGGWRTMIHESNYQEYLLKNFGFRKAYCKLHIQYRPLMKLAVNVLYPFRGIIKKFSKNKLIYQVWCTMRQEEIHRTFR
;
A
#
# COMPACT_ATOMS: atom_id res chain seq x y z
N TYR A 1 -8.82 11.78 10.33
CA TYR A 1 -9.03 10.48 10.99
C TYR A 1 -10.51 10.12 10.94
N LEU A 2 -10.81 8.86 10.71
CA LEU A 2 -12.15 8.30 10.76
C LEU A 2 -12.10 7.06 11.66
N GLY A 3 -12.94 7.03 12.71
CA GLY A 3 -13.04 5.90 13.64
C GLY A 3 -14.34 5.15 13.45
N ALA A 4 -14.32 3.84 13.60
CA ALA A 4 -15.48 2.98 13.70
C ALA A 4 -15.60 2.47 15.14
N PHE A 5 -16.76 2.68 15.73
CA PHE A 5 -17.04 2.29 17.10
C PHE A 5 -18.12 1.21 17.13
N LEU A 6 -18.06 0.34 18.10
CA LEU A 6 -19.12 -0.61 18.34
C LEU A 6 -20.35 0.16 18.85
N LYS A 7 -21.53 -0.17 18.28
CA LYS A 7 -22.77 0.49 18.66
C LYS A 7 -23.00 0.40 20.17
N ASP A 8 -23.46 1.50 20.73
CA ASP A 8 -23.80 1.63 22.16
C ASP A 8 -22.61 1.48 23.12
N THR A 9 -21.40 1.56 22.61
CA THR A 9 -20.17 1.55 23.42
C THR A 9 -19.16 2.54 22.84
N ASP A 10 -18.15 2.93 23.64
CA ASP A 10 -17.02 3.75 23.18
C ASP A 10 -15.84 2.88 22.68
N THR A 11 -16.11 1.60 22.41
CA THR A 11 -15.07 0.67 21.94
C THR A 11 -14.76 0.92 20.49
N ILE A 12 -13.56 1.36 20.19
CA ILE A 12 -13.06 1.51 18.82
C ILE A 12 -12.73 0.13 18.23
N ILE A 13 -13.35 -0.21 17.10
CA ILE A 13 -13.15 -1.48 16.38
C ILE A 13 -12.39 -1.34 15.08
N GLY A 14 -12.10 -0.10 14.68
CA GLY A 14 -11.29 0.18 13.51
C GLY A 14 -11.11 1.67 13.28
N TYR A 15 -10.09 2.02 12.50
CA TYR A 15 -9.86 3.42 12.10
C TYR A 15 -9.18 3.51 10.75
N ALA A 16 -9.36 4.67 10.12
CA ALA A 16 -8.67 5.05 8.89
C ALA A 16 -8.02 6.42 9.01
N ILE A 17 -6.86 6.57 8.39
CA ILE A 17 -6.14 7.85 8.28
C ILE A 17 -6.16 8.28 6.83
N TYR A 18 -6.66 9.49 6.59
CA TYR A 18 -6.65 10.17 5.31
C TYR A 18 -5.73 11.38 5.38
N ASN A 19 -4.75 11.44 4.49
CA ASN A 19 -3.91 12.61 4.30
C ASN A 19 -4.55 13.46 3.21
N LEU A 20 -4.87 14.71 3.55
CA LEU A 20 -5.51 15.66 2.64
C LEU A 20 -4.43 16.53 2.00
N PHE A 21 -4.42 16.58 0.68
CA PHE A 21 -3.59 17.44 -0.12
C PHE A 21 -4.48 18.46 -0.87
N ASP A 22 -3.89 19.34 -1.64
CA ASP A 22 -4.64 20.45 -2.28
C ASP A 22 -5.78 19.95 -3.15
N ASP A 23 -5.53 18.96 -4.01
CA ASP A 23 -6.50 18.47 -5.00
C ASP A 23 -6.65 16.93 -5.02
N TRP A 24 -6.07 16.24 -4.04
CA TRP A 24 -6.19 14.78 -3.89
C TRP A 24 -6.09 14.34 -2.44
N ILE A 25 -6.46 13.11 -2.18
CA ILE A 25 -6.49 12.51 -0.85
C ILE A 25 -5.75 11.18 -0.89
N GLU A 26 -4.94 10.90 0.11
CA GLU A 26 -4.35 9.60 0.33
C GLU A 26 -5.09 8.85 1.44
N TYR A 27 -5.58 7.67 1.12
CA TYR A 27 -6.08 6.70 2.08
C TYR A 27 -4.87 5.91 2.62
N SER A 28 -4.24 6.46 3.65
CA SER A 28 -2.89 6.09 4.08
C SER A 28 -2.86 4.86 4.98
N VAL A 29 -3.76 4.78 5.94
CA VAL A 29 -3.80 3.69 6.93
C VAL A 29 -5.22 3.21 7.14
N VAL A 30 -5.39 1.90 7.19
CA VAL A 30 -6.60 1.24 7.67
C VAL A 30 -6.20 0.19 8.67
N LYS A 31 -6.83 0.22 9.82
CA LYS A 31 -6.67 -0.79 10.86
C LYS A 31 -8.04 -1.18 11.39
N THR A 32 -8.26 -2.48 11.48
CA THR A 32 -9.46 -3.08 12.06
C THR A 32 -9.02 -4.10 13.09
N ASP A 33 -9.69 -4.13 14.21
CA ASP A 33 -9.50 -5.14 15.22
C ASP A 33 -9.73 -6.53 14.59
N PRO A 34 -8.82 -7.50 14.76
CA PRO A 34 -8.94 -8.84 14.19
C PRO A 34 -10.26 -9.55 14.50
N GLU A 35 -10.84 -9.32 15.67
CA GLU A 35 -12.12 -9.90 16.07
C GLU A 35 -13.30 -9.41 15.21
N TYR A 36 -13.17 -8.21 14.63
CA TYR A 36 -14.21 -7.57 13.81
C TYR A 36 -13.91 -7.57 12.30
N LEU A 37 -12.92 -8.32 11.84
CA LEU A 37 -12.58 -8.40 10.40
C LEU A 37 -13.73 -8.92 9.53
N ASN A 38 -14.58 -9.79 10.08
CA ASN A 38 -15.74 -10.37 9.39
C ASN A 38 -16.95 -9.40 9.35
N THR A 39 -16.87 -8.27 10.04
CA THR A 39 -17.86 -7.20 9.94
C THR A 39 -17.54 -6.28 8.77
N GLN A 40 -18.46 -5.42 8.41
CA GLN A 40 -18.28 -4.47 7.29
C GLN A 40 -17.45 -3.23 7.68
N VAL A 41 -16.62 -3.27 8.74
CA VAL A 41 -15.86 -2.13 9.24
C VAL A 41 -14.93 -1.56 8.17
N ASN A 42 -14.18 -2.41 7.45
CA ASN A 42 -13.31 -1.94 6.37
C ASN A 42 -14.09 -1.27 5.24
N ALA A 43 -15.27 -1.81 4.90
CA ALA A 43 -16.15 -1.22 3.90
C ALA A 43 -16.70 0.13 4.37
N ALA A 44 -17.15 0.20 5.61
CA ALA A 44 -17.68 1.43 6.20
C ALA A 44 -16.60 2.52 6.24
N LEU A 45 -15.38 2.20 6.69
CA LEU A 45 -14.27 3.15 6.73
C LEU A 45 -13.91 3.67 5.33
N ALA A 46 -13.89 2.81 4.31
CA ALA A 46 -13.64 3.22 2.93
C ALA A 46 -14.78 4.09 2.38
N TYR A 47 -16.03 3.63 2.54
CA TYR A 47 -17.23 4.34 2.04
C TYR A 47 -17.38 5.72 2.66
N PHE A 48 -17.45 5.79 3.98
CA PHE A 48 -17.62 7.08 4.68
C PHE A 48 -16.41 8.01 4.54
N GLY A 49 -15.22 7.47 4.32
CA GLY A 49 -14.05 8.27 3.99
C GLY A 49 -14.18 8.94 2.62
N VAL A 50 -14.63 8.20 1.60
CA VAL A 50 -14.93 8.76 0.28
C VAL A 50 -16.03 9.80 0.39
N GLU A 51 -17.17 9.47 1.02
CA GLU A 51 -18.30 10.38 1.18
C GLU A 51 -17.90 11.68 1.89
N ARG A 52 -17.13 11.59 2.97
CA ARG A 52 -16.72 12.74 3.78
C ARG A 52 -15.72 13.66 3.08
N TYR A 53 -14.77 13.09 2.33
CA TYR A 53 -13.62 13.84 1.85
C TYR A 53 -13.67 14.14 0.35
N MET A 54 -14.41 13.39 -0.47
CA MET A 54 -14.64 13.72 -1.87
C MET A 54 -15.62 14.89 -1.97
N ARG A 55 -15.08 16.07 -2.18
CA ARG A 55 -15.81 17.33 -2.30
C ARG A 55 -15.28 18.14 -3.50
N PRO A 56 -15.99 19.18 -3.95
CA PRO A 56 -15.53 20.03 -5.06
C PRO A 56 -14.09 20.48 -4.85
N GLY A 57 -13.26 20.32 -5.88
CA GLY A 57 -11.83 20.59 -5.84
C GLY A 57 -10.94 19.35 -5.66
N ILE A 58 -11.45 18.27 -5.09
CA ILE A 58 -10.71 17.01 -4.98
C ILE A 58 -10.90 16.18 -6.26
N LYS A 59 -9.79 15.86 -6.92
CA LYS A 59 -9.78 15.13 -8.19
C LYS A 59 -9.85 13.62 -8.02
N TYR A 60 -9.18 13.07 -6.98
CA TYR A 60 -9.16 11.64 -6.72
C TYR A 60 -8.76 11.31 -5.29
N ILE A 61 -9.10 10.07 -4.88
CA ILE A 61 -8.58 9.44 -3.68
C ILE A 61 -7.59 8.34 -4.10
N HIS A 62 -6.39 8.38 -3.56
CA HIS A 62 -5.36 7.39 -3.76
C HIS A 62 -5.45 6.29 -2.69
N GLY A 63 -5.61 5.04 -3.10
CA GLY A 63 -5.77 3.88 -2.20
C GLY A 63 -4.47 3.29 -1.65
N GLY A 64 -3.42 4.11 -1.52
CA GLY A 64 -2.11 3.70 -1.05
C GLY A 64 -1.21 3.11 -2.14
N TRP A 65 0.08 2.96 -1.82
CA TRP A 65 1.10 2.40 -2.70
C TRP A 65 1.16 0.89 -2.52
N ARG A 66 1.28 0.15 -3.62
CA ARG A 66 1.57 -1.28 -3.53
C ARG A 66 3.02 -1.47 -3.10
N THR A 67 3.23 -1.87 -1.86
CA THR A 67 4.57 -2.21 -1.38
C THR A 67 4.91 -3.65 -1.79
N MET A 68 6.19 -3.89 -2.14
CA MET A 68 6.66 -5.24 -2.46
C MET A 68 6.96 -6.08 -1.21
N ILE A 69 6.94 -5.46 -0.03
CA ILE A 69 7.29 -6.09 1.24
C ILE A 69 6.04 -6.65 1.95
N HIS A 70 4.89 -6.04 1.73
CA HIS A 70 3.60 -6.49 2.28
C HIS A 70 2.67 -6.94 1.16
N GLU A 71 2.35 -8.22 1.15
CA GLU A 71 1.25 -8.76 0.37
C GLU A 71 -0.04 -8.52 1.16
N SER A 72 -0.83 -7.55 0.75
CA SER A 72 -2.19 -7.38 1.25
C SER A 72 -3.17 -7.42 0.09
N ASN A 73 -4.30 -8.05 0.30
CA ASN A 73 -5.38 -8.09 -0.68
C ASN A 73 -6.25 -6.81 -0.65
N TYR A 74 -5.85 -5.80 0.15
CA TYR A 74 -6.68 -4.61 0.36
C TYR A 74 -6.87 -3.79 -0.91
N GLN A 75 -5.83 -3.63 -1.73
CA GLN A 75 -5.96 -2.95 -3.02
C GLN A 75 -6.86 -3.69 -4.00
N GLU A 76 -6.79 -5.02 -4.03
CA GLU A 76 -7.71 -5.86 -4.83
C GLU A 76 -9.16 -5.70 -4.32
N TYR A 77 -9.35 -5.62 -3.01
CA TYR A 77 -10.63 -5.34 -2.37
C TYR A 77 -11.20 -3.98 -2.80
N LEU A 78 -10.41 -2.91 -2.80
CA LEU A 78 -10.82 -1.58 -3.26
C LEU A 78 -11.18 -1.56 -4.75
N LEU A 79 -10.40 -2.26 -5.58
CA LEU A 79 -10.68 -2.39 -7.01
C LEU A 79 -12.03 -3.07 -7.25
N LYS A 80 -12.27 -4.19 -6.56
CA LYS A 80 -13.44 -5.05 -6.77
C LYS A 80 -14.72 -4.44 -6.23
N ASN A 81 -14.67 -3.78 -5.08
CA ASN A 81 -15.86 -3.38 -4.34
C ASN A 81 -16.16 -1.88 -4.39
N PHE A 82 -15.19 -1.03 -4.69
CA PHE A 82 -15.31 0.43 -4.64
C PHE A 82 -14.97 1.14 -5.95
N GLY A 83 -14.81 0.40 -7.04
CA GLY A 83 -14.54 0.99 -8.34
C GLY A 83 -13.19 1.71 -8.47
N PHE A 84 -12.26 1.46 -7.56
CA PHE A 84 -10.90 1.98 -7.69
C PHE A 84 -10.24 1.44 -8.97
N ARG A 85 -9.29 2.19 -9.53
CA ARG A 85 -8.57 1.82 -10.74
C ARG A 85 -7.07 1.78 -10.47
N LYS A 86 -6.35 0.89 -11.16
CA LYS A 86 -4.89 0.86 -11.10
C LYS A 86 -4.32 2.06 -11.85
N ALA A 87 -3.57 2.90 -11.15
CA ALA A 87 -2.78 3.94 -11.77
C ALA A 87 -1.35 3.40 -12.01
N TYR A 88 -1.00 3.22 -13.27
CA TYR A 88 0.33 2.75 -13.65
C TYR A 88 1.30 3.93 -13.73
N CYS A 89 2.46 3.81 -13.09
CA CYS A 89 3.52 4.80 -13.13
C CYS A 89 4.86 4.13 -13.38
N LYS A 90 5.80 4.89 -13.94
CA LYS A 90 7.19 4.44 -14.08
C LYS A 90 7.88 4.51 -12.71
N LEU A 91 8.60 3.46 -12.35
CA LEU A 91 9.39 3.44 -11.12
C LEU A 91 10.78 3.99 -11.39
N HIS A 92 11.09 5.13 -10.78
CA HIS A 92 12.44 5.69 -10.77
C HIS A 92 13.07 5.51 -9.39
N ILE A 93 14.25 4.87 -9.35
CA ILE A 93 14.98 4.63 -8.09
C ILE A 93 16.33 5.32 -8.17
N GLN A 94 16.60 6.14 -7.17
CA GLN A 94 17.91 6.76 -6.98
C GLN A 94 18.56 6.20 -5.73
N TYR A 95 19.65 5.47 -5.92
CA TYR A 95 20.42 4.87 -4.82
C TYR A 95 21.54 5.76 -4.37
N ARG A 96 21.86 5.73 -3.08
CA ARG A 96 23.14 6.21 -2.57
C ARG A 96 24.28 5.39 -3.20
N PRO A 97 25.52 5.96 -3.38
CA PRO A 97 26.60 5.30 -4.12
C PRO A 97 26.90 3.87 -3.68
N LEU A 98 27.05 3.64 -2.37
CA LEU A 98 27.32 2.30 -1.82
C LEU A 98 26.17 1.31 -2.10
N MET A 99 24.93 1.77 -1.96
CA MET A 99 23.76 0.94 -2.25
C MET A 99 23.66 0.61 -3.73
N LYS A 100 23.98 1.56 -4.60
CA LYS A 100 24.03 1.35 -6.05
C LYS A 100 25.04 0.27 -6.43
N LEU A 101 26.23 0.31 -5.82
CA LEU A 101 27.27 -0.72 -6.02
C LEU A 101 26.73 -2.09 -5.57
N ALA A 102 26.19 -2.19 -4.36
CA ALA A 102 25.65 -3.43 -3.82
C ALA A 102 24.53 -3.99 -4.71
N VAL A 103 23.60 -3.15 -5.16
CA VAL A 103 22.52 -3.56 -6.08
C VAL A 103 23.08 -4.08 -7.40
N ASN A 104 24.05 -3.39 -8.01
CA ASN A 104 24.66 -3.82 -9.27
C ASN A 104 25.39 -5.17 -9.15
N VAL A 105 26.07 -5.41 -8.04
CA VAL A 105 26.75 -6.68 -7.77
C VAL A 105 25.77 -7.82 -7.52
N LEU A 106 24.70 -7.57 -6.76
CA LEU A 106 23.73 -8.59 -6.39
C LEU A 106 22.68 -8.88 -7.48
N TYR A 107 22.42 -7.93 -8.37
CA TYR A 107 21.37 -8.06 -9.38
C TYR A 107 21.51 -9.28 -10.30
N PRO A 108 22.70 -9.67 -10.81
CA PRO A 108 22.84 -10.90 -11.59
C PRO A 108 22.41 -12.16 -10.84
N PHE A 109 22.55 -12.16 -9.51
CA PHE A 109 22.24 -13.30 -8.65
C PHE A 109 20.78 -13.31 -8.13
N ARG A 110 19.91 -12.40 -8.59
CA ARG A 110 18.52 -12.27 -8.12
C ARG A 110 17.72 -13.57 -8.15
N GLY A 111 17.96 -14.43 -9.14
CA GLY A 111 17.31 -15.74 -9.25
C GLY A 111 17.69 -16.70 -8.13
N ILE A 112 18.95 -16.65 -7.69
CA ILE A 112 19.47 -17.44 -6.57
C ILE A 112 18.91 -16.88 -5.25
N ILE A 113 18.98 -15.55 -5.09
CA ILE A 113 18.46 -14.85 -3.92
C ILE A 113 16.98 -15.20 -3.69
N LYS A 114 16.18 -15.29 -4.75
CA LYS A 114 14.78 -15.70 -4.69
C LYS A 114 14.58 -17.08 -4.06
N LYS A 115 15.44 -18.05 -4.33
CA LYS A 115 15.34 -19.42 -3.79
C LYS A 115 15.48 -19.45 -2.26
N PHE A 116 16.23 -18.50 -1.69
CA PHE A 116 16.48 -18.39 -0.26
C PHE A 116 15.61 -17.35 0.45
N SER A 117 14.60 -16.79 -0.24
CA SER A 117 13.73 -15.71 0.27
C SER A 117 12.82 -16.12 1.44
N LYS A 118 12.87 -17.36 1.92
CA LYS A 118 12.22 -17.77 3.17
C LYS A 118 12.82 -17.07 4.41
N ASN A 119 14.08 -16.68 4.35
CA ASN A 119 14.72 -15.87 5.38
C ASN A 119 14.31 -14.40 5.20
N LYS A 120 13.88 -13.74 6.29
CA LYS A 120 13.38 -12.36 6.29
C LYS A 120 14.36 -11.35 5.69
N LEU A 121 15.66 -11.47 6.00
CA LEU A 121 16.69 -10.55 5.46
C LEU A 121 16.89 -10.78 3.97
N ILE A 122 16.98 -12.04 3.55
CA ILE A 122 17.13 -12.40 2.13
C ILE A 122 15.88 -11.98 1.34
N TYR A 123 14.70 -12.09 1.95
CA TYR A 123 13.46 -11.61 1.36
C TYR A 123 13.49 -10.09 1.08
N GLN A 124 14.00 -9.29 2.01
CA GLN A 124 14.16 -7.84 1.79
C GLN A 124 15.12 -7.52 0.65
N VAL A 125 16.25 -8.24 0.58
CA VAL A 125 17.21 -8.13 -0.53
C VAL A 125 16.52 -8.51 -1.85
N TRP A 126 15.78 -9.61 -1.88
CA TRP A 126 15.03 -10.02 -3.06
C TRP A 126 13.99 -8.97 -3.50
N CYS A 127 13.25 -8.37 -2.56
CA CYS A 127 12.32 -7.28 -2.86
C CYS A 127 13.04 -6.10 -3.53
N THR A 128 14.23 -5.73 -3.02
CA THR A 128 15.05 -4.67 -3.64
C THR A 128 15.48 -5.04 -5.05
N MET A 129 15.89 -6.30 -5.29
CA MET A 129 16.25 -6.76 -6.63
C MET A 129 15.06 -6.74 -7.59
N ARG A 130 13.87 -7.06 -7.10
CA ARG A 130 12.64 -7.00 -7.89
C ARG A 130 12.24 -5.56 -8.23
N GLN A 131 12.40 -4.62 -7.31
CA GLN A 131 12.21 -3.19 -7.59
C GLN A 131 13.19 -2.69 -8.66
N GLU A 132 14.46 -3.09 -8.57
CA GLU A 132 15.48 -2.76 -9.56
C GLU A 132 15.16 -3.37 -10.94
N GLU A 133 14.63 -4.58 -10.99
CA GLU A 133 14.18 -5.21 -12.24
C GLU A 133 13.08 -4.38 -12.92
N ILE A 134 12.07 -3.95 -12.16
CA ILE A 134 11.00 -3.06 -12.65
C ILE A 134 11.58 -1.73 -13.12
N HIS A 135 12.48 -1.13 -12.32
CA HIS A 135 13.15 0.13 -12.69
C HIS A 135 13.90 0.02 -14.03
N ARG A 136 14.61 -1.09 -14.26
CA ARG A 136 15.33 -1.34 -15.52
C ARG A 136 14.42 -1.59 -16.72
N THR A 137 13.20 -2.08 -16.51
CA THR A 137 12.22 -2.29 -17.57
C THR A 137 11.74 -0.98 -18.20
N PHE A 138 11.87 0.15 -17.49
CA PHE A 138 11.44 1.48 -17.94
C PHE A 138 12.60 2.38 -18.40
N ARG A 139 13.81 1.85 -18.46
CA ARG A 139 14.95 2.52 -19.10
C ARG A 139 14.99 2.12 -20.57
#